data_76260224aa2f5d1f3e481934cd417216
#
_entry.id   76260224aa2f5d1f3e481934cd417216
#
_cell.length_a   1.000
_cell.length_b   1.000
_cell.length_c   1.000
_cell.angle_alpha   90.00
_cell.angle_beta   90.00
_cell.angle_gamma   90.00
#
_symmetry.space_group_name_H-M   'P 1'
#
loop_
_entity.id
_entity.type
_entity.pdbx_description
1 polymer ?
#
loop_
_entity_poly.entity_id
_entity_poly.type
_entity_poly.pdbx_seq_one_letter_code
_entity_poly.pdbx_strand_id
1 'polypeptide(L)'
;MNLIFRKVVAVAGLMPFCMVASAGNMSAGEVHAVFNGLEWQKGNGKLLVQFVKPDVVRVRFQPEGKFAGNGTDVCVPRKDRKIKLRYGKDYLSMASDSLVVTIDQSSGAISYFDHQHHLLLSENLKNPRSSQKVYQEKVTFNEKTRRVVHTANGDVEEMDVLKRDTLGSAYRYQMNFNWKKDEAIYGLGSHIEDYMNLRGKKMYLCQHNLKAMVPVLNSTAGYGLLFDAGCAMIYNNVADSSYVEMEAAQEIDYYMMKGYNMDAVVANYRHLTGECPMMPQYLFGYTQSKERYCSSRELESIVREYRQRRIPLDMIVQDWSYWPAGHWGEMKMDPKFYPDKKALADSLHAMNCKLMISIWPNAQFCPQNEDFKKRGWILPGGSVYDAYNQQARSLYWDYANNEFFKNGFDAWWCDSSEPVDGDWNNPMRKGYGYQNHAERWKLNTRALSDMLGAERSQTYSLYHAMGIYEHQRAVTDEKRVVNLTRSSYAGQQRFSTITWNGDTYASWKSFAQMIPAGLNFMATGCPYWTIDVGAFFTGPDKWNRWFYKGEFPKGCNDPAYRELY
;
A
#
# COMPACT_ATOMS: atom_id res chain seq x y z
N MET A 1 -12.26 -7.85 54.48
CA MET A 1 -12.30 -6.41 54.14
C MET A 1 -12.44 -6.34 52.62
N ASN A 2 -13.66 -6.00 52.18
CA ASN A 2 -14.17 -6.17 50.81
C ASN A 2 -13.55 -5.20 49.81
N LEU A 3 -13.01 -5.70 48.72
CA LEU A 3 -12.69 -4.94 47.53
C LEU A 3 -13.72 -5.28 46.43
N ILE A 4 -14.48 -4.27 46.05
CA ILE A 4 -15.54 -4.31 45.04
C ILE A 4 -14.92 -4.24 43.66
N PHE A 5 -15.02 -5.33 42.91
CA PHE A 5 -14.77 -5.32 41.43
C PHE A 5 -15.99 -4.78 40.72
N ARG A 6 -15.89 -3.61 40.11
CA ARG A 6 -16.85 -3.15 39.12
C ARG A 6 -16.57 -3.80 37.76
N LYS A 7 -17.46 -4.70 37.36
CA LYS A 7 -17.54 -5.23 36.00
C LYS A 7 -18.10 -4.14 35.09
N VAL A 8 -17.35 -3.76 34.07
CA VAL A 8 -17.86 -3.04 32.92
C VAL A 8 -18.38 -4.09 31.94
N VAL A 9 -19.68 -4.17 31.82
CA VAL A 9 -20.37 -5.00 30.83
C VAL A 9 -20.42 -4.21 29.54
N ALA A 10 -19.66 -4.62 28.53
CA ALA A 10 -19.82 -4.16 27.16
C ALA A 10 -21.02 -4.88 26.54
N VAL A 11 -22.11 -4.16 26.33
CA VAL A 11 -23.27 -4.66 25.61
C VAL A 11 -22.94 -4.61 24.11
N ALA A 12 -22.57 -5.76 23.55
CA ALA A 12 -22.53 -5.96 22.11
C ALA A 12 -23.97 -6.18 21.62
N GLY A 13 -24.56 -5.15 21.02
CA GLY A 13 -25.85 -5.26 20.35
C GLY A 13 -25.75 -6.10 19.09
N LEU A 14 -26.10 -7.37 19.17
CA LEU A 14 -26.45 -8.22 18.04
C LEU A 14 -27.82 -7.79 17.52
N MET A 15 -27.87 -7.08 16.39
CA MET A 15 -29.11 -6.94 15.65
C MET A 15 -29.41 -8.24 14.89
N PRO A 16 -30.62 -8.77 14.96
CA PRO A 16 -30.99 -9.97 14.22
C PRO A 16 -31.12 -9.65 12.72
N PHE A 17 -30.51 -10.50 11.92
CA PHE A 17 -30.70 -10.56 10.47
C PHE A 17 -32.16 -10.97 10.19
N CYS A 18 -32.99 -10.03 9.79
CA CYS A 18 -34.23 -10.36 9.10
C CYS A 18 -33.93 -10.53 7.61
N MET A 19 -33.71 -11.77 7.18
CA MET A 19 -33.87 -12.15 5.79
C MET A 19 -35.35 -12.16 5.45
N VAL A 20 -35.82 -11.14 4.76
CA VAL A 20 -37.06 -11.22 4.02
C VAL A 20 -36.74 -11.78 2.63
N ALA A 21 -36.88 -13.07 2.47
CA ALA A 21 -36.88 -13.70 1.15
C ALA A 21 -38.22 -13.44 0.49
N SER A 22 -38.35 -12.38 -0.29
CA SER A 22 -39.45 -12.27 -1.26
C SER A 22 -38.99 -12.98 -2.54
N ALA A 23 -39.51 -14.18 -2.77
CA ALA A 23 -39.45 -14.85 -4.07
C ALA A 23 -40.45 -14.13 -5.02
N GLY A 24 -40.08 -12.93 -5.48
CA GLY A 24 -40.73 -12.29 -6.60
C GLY A 24 -40.00 -12.70 -7.88
N ASN A 25 -40.71 -12.91 -8.98
CA ASN A 25 -40.16 -13.08 -10.33
C ASN A 25 -39.18 -11.96 -10.63
N MET A 26 -37.87 -12.25 -10.55
CA MET A 26 -36.86 -11.26 -10.83
C MET A 26 -36.81 -11.04 -12.34
N SER A 27 -37.23 -9.87 -12.82
CA SER A 27 -37.06 -9.47 -14.21
C SER A 27 -35.59 -9.59 -14.64
N ALA A 28 -35.37 -10.04 -15.88
CA ALA A 28 -34.02 -10.02 -16.48
C ALA A 28 -33.51 -8.59 -16.57
N GLY A 29 -32.20 -8.40 -16.48
CA GLY A 29 -31.57 -7.11 -16.75
C GLY A 29 -31.56 -6.81 -18.24
N GLU A 30 -31.52 -5.53 -18.61
CA GLU A 30 -31.35 -5.07 -19.99
C GLU A 30 -29.85 -4.95 -20.30
N VAL A 31 -29.48 -5.35 -21.53
CA VAL A 31 -28.07 -5.28 -22.00
C VAL A 31 -28.01 -4.45 -23.27
N HIS A 32 -27.11 -3.48 -23.30
CA HIS A 32 -26.89 -2.59 -24.44
C HIS A 32 -25.41 -2.57 -24.84
N ALA A 33 -25.15 -2.49 -26.14
CA ALA A 33 -23.80 -2.25 -26.63
C ALA A 33 -23.40 -0.79 -26.41
N VAL A 34 -22.19 -0.60 -25.90
CA VAL A 34 -21.56 0.70 -25.71
C VAL A 34 -20.18 0.73 -26.38
N PHE A 35 -19.48 1.86 -26.30
CA PHE A 35 -18.13 1.96 -26.85
C PHE A 35 -17.21 0.91 -26.23
N ASN A 36 -16.64 0.05 -27.08
CA ASN A 36 -15.78 -1.07 -26.70
C ASN A 36 -16.36 -2.03 -25.64
N GLY A 37 -17.69 -2.13 -25.49
CA GLY A 37 -18.21 -2.91 -24.40
C GLY A 37 -19.71 -3.13 -24.39
N LEU A 38 -20.16 -3.60 -23.24
CA LEU A 38 -21.56 -3.85 -22.91
C LEU A 38 -21.92 -3.15 -21.60
N GLU A 39 -23.10 -2.59 -21.55
CA GLU A 39 -23.75 -2.09 -20.34
C GLU A 39 -24.92 -3.01 -19.99
N TRP A 40 -24.98 -3.48 -18.74
CA TRP A 40 -26.12 -4.21 -18.19
C TRP A 40 -26.77 -3.36 -17.11
N GLN A 41 -28.10 -3.31 -17.12
CA GLN A 41 -28.88 -2.53 -16.15
C GLN A 41 -30.03 -3.38 -15.58
N LYS A 42 -30.21 -3.30 -14.27
CA LYS A 42 -31.31 -3.92 -13.57
C LYS A 42 -31.77 -3.03 -12.40
N GLY A 43 -33.00 -2.53 -12.48
CA GLY A 43 -33.46 -1.48 -11.58
C GLY A 43 -32.58 -0.24 -11.71
N ASN A 44 -32.08 0.27 -10.59
CA ASN A 44 -31.14 1.39 -10.60
C ASN A 44 -29.67 0.95 -10.80
N GLY A 45 -29.36 -0.33 -10.56
CA GLY A 45 -28.00 -0.85 -10.65
C GLY A 45 -27.49 -0.94 -12.08
N LYS A 46 -26.26 -0.48 -12.31
CA LYS A 46 -25.62 -0.42 -13.61
C LYS A 46 -24.26 -1.09 -13.56
N LEU A 47 -24.02 -2.00 -14.53
CA LEU A 47 -22.75 -2.67 -14.78
C LEU A 47 -22.22 -2.25 -16.14
N LEU A 48 -20.97 -1.84 -16.19
CA LEU A 48 -20.27 -1.49 -17.44
C LEU A 48 -19.06 -2.41 -17.59
N VAL A 49 -18.98 -3.12 -18.70
CA VAL A 49 -17.90 -4.05 -19.03
C VAL A 49 -17.29 -3.62 -20.35
N GLN A 50 -16.05 -3.14 -20.31
CA GLN A 50 -15.39 -2.54 -21.47
C GLN A 50 -14.00 -3.12 -21.71
N PHE A 51 -13.69 -3.41 -22.96
CA PHE A 51 -12.31 -3.67 -23.37
C PHE A 51 -11.52 -2.35 -23.42
N VAL A 52 -10.44 -2.29 -22.69
CA VAL A 52 -9.45 -1.20 -22.76
C VAL A 52 -8.25 -1.60 -23.63
N LYS A 53 -8.08 -2.92 -23.83
CA LYS A 53 -7.12 -3.56 -24.71
C LYS A 53 -7.70 -4.91 -25.16
N PRO A 54 -7.29 -5.54 -26.27
CA PRO A 54 -7.87 -6.84 -26.70
C PRO A 54 -7.80 -7.95 -25.64
N ASP A 55 -6.88 -7.87 -24.69
CA ASP A 55 -6.64 -8.82 -23.61
C ASP A 55 -6.88 -8.23 -22.21
N VAL A 56 -7.48 -7.02 -22.13
CA VAL A 56 -7.77 -6.34 -20.85
C VAL A 56 -9.19 -5.77 -20.86
N VAL A 57 -9.95 -6.14 -19.84
CA VAL A 57 -11.33 -5.70 -19.63
C VAL A 57 -11.45 -4.93 -18.32
N ARG A 58 -12.03 -3.73 -18.36
CA ARG A 58 -12.44 -2.96 -17.18
C ARG A 58 -13.89 -3.28 -16.86
N VAL A 59 -14.18 -3.48 -15.60
CA VAL A 59 -15.51 -3.72 -15.07
C VAL A 59 -15.83 -2.67 -14.03
N ARG A 60 -16.95 -1.97 -14.22
CA ARG A 60 -17.48 -1.00 -13.24
C ARG A 60 -18.90 -1.36 -12.87
N PHE A 61 -19.23 -1.26 -11.59
CA PHE A 61 -20.58 -1.48 -11.09
C PHE A 61 -20.97 -0.44 -10.05
N GLN A 62 -22.18 0.11 -10.20
CA GLN A 62 -22.71 1.10 -9.27
C GLN A 62 -24.21 0.82 -9.01
N PRO A 63 -24.62 0.66 -7.72
CA PRO A 63 -25.99 0.23 -7.38
C PRO A 63 -27.08 1.27 -7.67
N GLU A 64 -26.73 2.55 -7.79
CA GLU A 64 -27.65 3.65 -8.15
C GLU A 64 -27.46 4.12 -9.61
N GLY A 65 -26.60 3.46 -10.39
CA GLY A 65 -26.36 3.74 -11.82
C GLY A 65 -25.54 5.00 -12.10
N LYS A 66 -24.94 5.62 -11.09
CA LYS A 66 -24.17 6.86 -11.22
C LYS A 66 -22.69 6.56 -11.01
N PHE A 67 -21.99 6.29 -12.10
CA PHE A 67 -20.54 6.12 -12.03
C PHE A 67 -19.85 7.41 -11.60
N ALA A 68 -18.80 7.30 -10.77
CA ALA A 68 -17.81 8.34 -10.61
C ALA A 68 -17.15 8.65 -11.96
N GLY A 69 -16.41 9.72 -12.07
CA GLY A 69 -15.72 10.06 -13.33
C GLY A 69 -14.84 8.90 -13.87
N ASN A 70 -14.26 9.07 -15.03
CA ASN A 70 -13.35 8.05 -15.61
C ASN A 70 -11.93 8.09 -15.04
N GLY A 71 -11.63 9.06 -14.17
CA GLY A 71 -10.32 9.21 -13.54
C GLY A 71 -10.02 8.09 -12.55
N THR A 72 -8.77 7.70 -12.49
CA THR A 72 -8.22 6.72 -11.57
C THR A 72 -6.84 7.21 -11.10
N ASP A 73 -6.53 7.02 -9.83
CA ASP A 73 -5.21 7.35 -9.27
C ASP A 73 -4.14 6.35 -9.70
N VAL A 74 -4.57 5.15 -10.05
CA VAL A 74 -3.72 3.99 -10.32
C VAL A 74 -3.31 3.92 -11.78
N CYS A 75 -4.27 4.05 -12.70
CA CYS A 75 -4.03 3.93 -14.14
C CYS A 75 -3.56 5.24 -14.76
N VAL A 76 -2.64 5.14 -15.71
CA VAL A 76 -2.21 6.32 -16.48
C VAL A 76 -3.27 6.69 -17.53
N PRO A 77 -3.57 7.98 -17.72
CA PRO A 77 -4.51 8.41 -18.74
C PRO A 77 -4.06 7.96 -20.15
N ARG A 78 -4.95 7.32 -20.88
CA ARG A 78 -4.73 6.91 -22.26
C ARG A 78 -5.91 7.34 -23.13
N LYS A 79 -5.63 7.61 -24.40
CA LYS A 79 -6.70 7.85 -25.38
C LYS A 79 -7.42 6.53 -25.67
N ASP A 80 -8.73 6.57 -25.55
CA ASP A 80 -9.57 5.44 -25.94
C ASP A 80 -9.38 5.12 -27.42
N ARG A 81 -9.06 3.87 -27.71
CA ARG A 81 -8.95 3.35 -29.08
C ARG A 81 -10.10 2.39 -29.34
N LYS A 82 -10.69 2.49 -30.52
CA LYS A 82 -11.70 1.52 -30.94
C LYS A 82 -11.07 0.14 -31.08
N ILE A 83 -11.63 -0.82 -30.39
CA ILE A 83 -11.23 -2.23 -30.43
C ILE A 83 -12.22 -2.97 -31.34
N LYS A 84 -11.70 -3.86 -32.18
CA LYS A 84 -12.54 -4.71 -33.03
C LYS A 84 -13.17 -5.78 -32.16
N LEU A 85 -14.47 -5.66 -31.91
CA LEU A 85 -15.24 -6.62 -31.12
C LEU A 85 -16.31 -7.30 -31.96
N ARG A 86 -16.56 -8.57 -31.68
CA ARG A 86 -17.70 -9.34 -32.13
C ARG A 86 -18.69 -9.48 -30.98
N TYR A 87 -19.95 -9.19 -31.21
CA TYR A 87 -21.02 -9.30 -30.23
C TYR A 87 -21.90 -10.51 -30.54
N GLY A 88 -22.38 -11.21 -29.50
CA GLY A 88 -23.42 -12.23 -29.62
C GLY A 88 -24.75 -11.61 -30.06
N LYS A 89 -25.67 -12.46 -30.59
CA LYS A 89 -26.97 -12.00 -31.13
C LYS A 89 -27.79 -11.21 -30.10
N ASP A 90 -27.71 -11.60 -28.82
CA ASP A 90 -28.49 -10.98 -27.73
C ASP A 90 -27.65 -9.99 -26.90
N TYR A 91 -26.47 -9.61 -27.40
CA TYR A 91 -25.50 -8.76 -26.68
C TYR A 91 -25.08 -9.27 -25.30
N LEU A 92 -25.29 -10.56 -25.01
CA LEU A 92 -24.86 -11.19 -23.76
C LEU A 92 -23.40 -11.65 -23.79
N SER A 93 -22.76 -11.51 -24.93
CA SER A 93 -21.34 -11.80 -25.10
C SER A 93 -20.65 -10.79 -26.02
N MET A 94 -19.36 -10.59 -25.76
CA MET A 94 -18.48 -9.83 -26.64
C MET A 94 -17.11 -10.50 -26.68
N ALA A 95 -16.47 -10.46 -27.82
CA ALA A 95 -15.16 -11.08 -28.06
C ALA A 95 -14.22 -10.15 -28.81
N SER A 96 -13.01 -10.03 -28.31
CA SER A 96 -11.83 -9.56 -29.07
C SER A 96 -11.15 -10.74 -29.78
N ASP A 97 -9.98 -10.50 -30.35
CA ASP A 97 -9.15 -11.57 -30.89
C ASP A 97 -8.42 -12.39 -29.80
N SER A 98 -8.48 -11.97 -28.54
CA SER A 98 -7.77 -12.59 -27.41
C SER A 98 -8.71 -13.16 -26.35
N LEU A 99 -9.82 -12.53 -26.05
CA LEU A 99 -10.65 -12.78 -24.89
C LEU A 99 -12.13 -12.77 -25.27
N VAL A 100 -12.91 -13.69 -24.70
CA VAL A 100 -14.37 -13.70 -24.77
C VAL A 100 -14.94 -13.41 -23.39
N VAL A 101 -15.92 -12.50 -23.32
CA VAL A 101 -16.62 -12.12 -22.10
C VAL A 101 -18.10 -12.35 -22.26
N THR A 102 -18.73 -12.98 -21.28
CA THR A 102 -20.18 -13.18 -21.23
C THR A 102 -20.77 -12.55 -19.98
N ILE A 103 -22.01 -12.08 -20.11
CA ILE A 103 -22.79 -11.51 -18.98
C ILE A 103 -24.05 -12.36 -18.84
N ASP A 104 -24.29 -12.91 -17.66
CA ASP A 104 -25.56 -13.56 -17.34
C ASP A 104 -26.67 -12.50 -17.22
N GLN A 105 -27.71 -12.62 -18.03
CA GLN A 105 -28.78 -11.62 -18.11
C GLN A 105 -29.55 -11.49 -16.80
N SER A 106 -29.69 -12.54 -16.02
CA SER A 106 -30.50 -12.55 -14.79
C SER A 106 -29.80 -11.93 -13.60
N SER A 107 -28.49 -12.19 -13.46
CA SER A 107 -27.68 -11.80 -12.32
C SER A 107 -26.66 -10.71 -12.60
N GLY A 108 -26.33 -10.48 -13.89
CA GLY A 108 -25.23 -9.64 -14.31
C GLY A 108 -23.86 -10.26 -14.08
N ALA A 109 -23.75 -11.54 -13.71
CA ALA A 109 -22.49 -12.22 -13.47
C ALA A 109 -21.64 -12.30 -14.73
N ILE A 110 -20.33 -12.09 -14.59
CA ILE A 110 -19.39 -12.06 -15.70
C ILE A 110 -18.59 -13.36 -15.73
N SER A 111 -18.37 -13.89 -16.94
CA SER A 111 -17.44 -15.00 -17.17
C SER A 111 -16.46 -14.63 -18.29
N TYR A 112 -15.21 -15.04 -18.10
CA TYR A 112 -14.09 -14.75 -18.98
C TYR A 112 -13.55 -16.05 -19.56
N PHE A 113 -13.37 -16.08 -20.87
CA PHE A 113 -12.87 -17.26 -21.59
C PHE A 113 -11.72 -16.84 -22.52
N ASP A 114 -10.80 -17.74 -22.77
CA ASP A 114 -9.83 -17.56 -23.85
C ASP A 114 -10.50 -17.69 -25.23
N HIS A 115 -9.74 -17.49 -26.30
CA HIS A 115 -10.25 -17.59 -27.67
C HIS A 115 -10.59 -19.04 -28.08
N GLN A 116 -10.19 -20.04 -27.28
CA GLN A 116 -10.52 -21.46 -27.43
C GLN A 116 -11.75 -21.85 -26.58
N HIS A 117 -12.40 -20.86 -25.96
CA HIS A 117 -13.54 -21.01 -25.04
C HIS A 117 -13.24 -21.79 -23.75
N HIS A 118 -11.97 -21.87 -23.31
CA HIS A 118 -11.67 -22.35 -21.98
C HIS A 118 -11.99 -21.26 -20.95
N LEU A 119 -12.75 -21.60 -19.92
CA LEU A 119 -13.06 -20.69 -18.83
C LEU A 119 -11.77 -20.28 -18.11
N LEU A 120 -11.51 -18.98 -17.98
CA LEU A 120 -10.41 -18.43 -17.18
C LEU A 120 -10.87 -18.13 -15.77
N LEU A 121 -11.92 -17.31 -15.64
CA LEU A 121 -12.51 -16.88 -14.37
C LEU A 121 -14.00 -16.63 -14.57
N SER A 122 -14.79 -16.84 -13.53
CA SER A 122 -16.19 -16.39 -13.50
C SER A 122 -16.54 -15.77 -12.15
N GLU A 123 -17.49 -14.85 -12.15
CA GLU A 123 -18.20 -14.45 -10.95
C GLU A 123 -19.23 -15.53 -10.57
N ASN A 124 -19.69 -15.51 -9.31
CA ASN A 124 -20.72 -16.41 -8.85
C ASN A 124 -22.07 -16.08 -9.52
N LEU A 125 -22.64 -17.03 -10.25
CA LEU A 125 -23.86 -16.81 -11.05
C LEU A 125 -25.09 -16.41 -10.21
N LYS A 126 -25.19 -16.89 -8.96
CA LYS A 126 -26.35 -16.59 -8.10
C LYS A 126 -26.21 -15.25 -7.35
N ASN A 127 -24.99 -14.93 -6.95
CA ASN A 127 -24.67 -13.72 -6.18
C ASN A 127 -23.29 -13.17 -6.62
N PRO A 128 -23.21 -12.52 -7.79
CA PRO A 128 -21.93 -12.05 -8.31
C PRO A 128 -21.32 -10.95 -7.44
N ARG A 129 -22.17 -10.07 -6.92
CA ARG A 129 -21.75 -8.93 -6.11
C ARG A 129 -22.85 -8.43 -5.20
N SER A 130 -22.45 -7.81 -4.09
CA SER A 130 -23.36 -7.11 -3.19
C SER A 130 -22.80 -5.75 -2.82
N SER A 131 -23.68 -4.84 -2.41
CA SER A 131 -23.32 -3.50 -1.95
C SER A 131 -24.10 -3.16 -0.67
N GLN A 132 -23.41 -2.53 0.27
CA GLN A 132 -24.00 -2.00 1.50
C GLN A 132 -23.58 -0.54 1.65
N LYS A 133 -24.55 0.36 1.80
CA LYS A 133 -24.25 1.79 2.00
C LYS A 133 -23.50 1.99 3.32
N VAL A 134 -22.40 2.73 3.26
CA VAL A 134 -21.60 3.14 4.40
C VAL A 134 -21.44 4.65 4.39
N TYR A 135 -21.18 5.25 5.55
CA TYR A 135 -21.09 6.70 5.66
C TYR A 135 -19.63 7.11 5.83
N GLN A 136 -19.25 8.13 5.10
CA GLN A 136 -17.97 8.80 5.28
C GLN A 136 -18.08 9.77 6.46
N GLU A 137 -17.09 9.75 7.32
CA GLU A 137 -17.04 10.59 8.50
C GLU A 137 -15.87 11.58 8.43
N LYS A 138 -16.13 12.82 8.82
CA LYS A 138 -15.09 13.77 9.20
C LYS A 138 -14.90 13.66 10.70
N VAL A 139 -13.69 13.35 11.11
CA VAL A 139 -13.32 13.30 12.51
C VAL A 139 -12.85 14.68 12.96
N THR A 140 -13.38 15.16 14.09
CA THR A 140 -12.86 16.34 14.80
C THR A 140 -12.26 15.86 16.11
N PHE A 141 -11.00 16.21 16.33
CA PHE A 141 -10.28 15.85 17.54
C PHE A 141 -10.46 16.88 18.64
N ASN A 142 -10.36 16.44 19.89
CA ASN A 142 -10.45 17.30 21.07
C ASN A 142 -9.07 17.82 21.45
N GLU A 143 -8.74 19.03 21.07
CA GLU A 143 -7.47 19.69 21.36
C GLU A 143 -7.10 19.71 22.85
N LYS A 144 -8.10 19.67 23.75
CA LYS A 144 -7.87 19.67 25.20
C LYS A 144 -7.31 18.34 25.73
N THR A 145 -7.43 17.28 24.93
CA THR A 145 -6.93 15.94 25.30
C THR A 145 -5.58 15.64 24.64
N ARG A 146 -4.96 16.63 24.02
CA ARG A 146 -3.66 16.51 23.35
C ARG A 146 -2.62 15.95 24.33
N ARG A 147 -1.99 14.87 23.91
CA ARG A 147 -0.89 14.21 24.64
C ARG A 147 0.14 13.69 23.66
N VAL A 148 1.37 13.61 24.11
CA VAL A 148 2.45 12.98 23.34
C VAL A 148 2.50 11.49 23.69
N VAL A 149 2.50 10.65 22.67
CA VAL A 149 2.65 9.19 22.80
C VAL A 149 3.81 8.71 21.94
N HIS A 150 4.52 7.72 22.44
CA HIS A 150 5.63 7.12 21.72
C HIS A 150 5.10 6.04 20.76
N THR A 151 5.42 6.16 19.45
CA THR A 151 4.97 5.24 18.38
C THR A 151 6.13 4.80 17.51
N ALA A 152 5.87 3.91 16.55
CA ALA A 152 6.83 3.55 15.49
C ALA A 152 7.25 4.76 14.63
N ASN A 153 6.39 5.77 14.59
CA ASN A 153 6.63 7.00 13.86
C ASN A 153 7.15 8.11 14.78
N GLY A 154 7.76 7.72 15.89
CA GLY A 154 8.28 8.59 16.92
C GLY A 154 7.25 9.07 17.92
N ASP A 155 7.59 10.15 18.62
CA ASP A 155 6.68 10.82 19.53
C ASP A 155 5.64 11.58 18.71
N VAL A 156 4.40 11.11 18.71
CA VAL A 156 3.29 11.74 18.00
C VAL A 156 2.31 12.37 18.97
N GLU A 157 1.65 13.44 18.51
CA GLU A 157 0.53 14.00 19.25
C GLU A 157 -0.72 13.13 19.02
N GLU A 158 -1.31 12.64 20.09
CA GLU A 158 -2.62 12.01 20.09
C GLU A 158 -3.67 12.93 20.73
N MET A 159 -4.87 12.85 20.21
CA MET A 159 -6.04 13.53 20.75
C MET A 159 -7.24 12.59 20.69
N ASP A 160 -8.12 12.69 21.67
CA ASP A 160 -9.37 11.94 21.65
C ASP A 160 -10.31 12.52 20.59
N VAL A 161 -11.16 11.66 20.01
CA VAL A 161 -12.19 12.10 19.07
C VAL A 161 -13.26 12.88 19.81
N LEU A 162 -13.50 14.13 19.41
CA LEU A 162 -14.55 14.98 19.94
C LEU A 162 -15.90 14.67 19.29
N LYS A 163 -15.91 14.57 17.95
CA LYS A 163 -17.13 14.24 17.18
C LYS A 163 -16.80 13.65 15.81
N ARG A 164 -17.81 13.04 15.22
CA ARG A 164 -17.82 12.53 13.85
C ARG A 164 -18.99 13.11 13.10
N ASP A 165 -18.74 13.84 12.03
CA ASP A 165 -19.76 14.42 11.16
C ASP A 165 -19.83 13.61 9.87
N THR A 166 -21.02 13.24 9.42
CA THR A 166 -21.20 12.58 8.13
C THR A 166 -20.96 13.56 6.99
N LEU A 167 -20.01 13.27 6.12
CA LEU A 167 -19.69 14.07 4.93
C LEU A 167 -20.43 13.61 3.68
N GLY A 168 -20.71 12.32 3.60
CA GLY A 168 -21.29 11.68 2.43
C GLY A 168 -21.50 10.19 2.65
N SER A 169 -21.73 9.48 1.57
CA SER A 169 -21.85 8.03 1.59
C SER A 169 -21.00 7.39 0.51
N ALA A 170 -20.55 6.19 0.79
CA ALA A 170 -19.92 5.26 -0.12
C ALA A 170 -20.61 3.90 0.01
N TYR A 171 -20.03 2.87 -0.59
CA TYR A 171 -20.52 1.51 -0.47
C TYR A 171 -19.40 0.58 -0.03
N ARG A 172 -19.72 -0.34 0.87
CA ARG A 172 -18.95 -1.57 1.02
C ARG A 172 -19.41 -2.53 -0.05
N TYR A 173 -18.48 -3.04 -0.83
CA TYR A 173 -18.76 -4.00 -1.88
C TYR A 173 -18.16 -5.35 -1.56
N GLN A 174 -18.86 -6.41 -1.96
CA GLN A 174 -18.32 -7.76 -2.01
C GLN A 174 -18.50 -8.32 -3.42
N MET A 175 -17.43 -8.78 -4.03
CA MET A 175 -17.40 -9.43 -5.34
C MET A 175 -17.09 -10.91 -5.14
N ASN A 176 -17.95 -11.79 -5.61
CA ASN A 176 -17.84 -13.23 -5.41
C ASN A 176 -17.33 -13.90 -6.69
N PHE A 177 -16.18 -14.55 -6.62
CA PHE A 177 -15.52 -15.21 -7.74
C PHE A 177 -15.49 -16.72 -7.56
N ASN A 178 -15.56 -17.47 -8.67
CA ASN A 178 -15.36 -18.91 -8.73
C ASN A 178 -13.92 -19.17 -9.20
N TRP A 179 -13.03 -19.42 -8.26
CA TRP A 179 -11.64 -19.77 -8.55
C TRP A 179 -11.52 -21.25 -8.91
N LYS A 180 -10.66 -21.59 -9.87
CA LYS A 180 -10.39 -23.00 -10.22
C LYS A 180 -9.72 -23.72 -9.06
N LYS A 181 -9.93 -25.04 -8.95
CA LYS A 181 -9.37 -25.84 -7.85
C LYS A 181 -7.86 -25.98 -7.94
N ASP A 182 -7.33 -26.02 -9.14
CA ASP A 182 -5.93 -26.31 -9.49
C ASP A 182 -5.10 -25.06 -9.80
N GLU A 183 -5.67 -23.86 -9.69
CA GLU A 183 -4.91 -22.62 -9.86
C GLU A 183 -4.18 -22.21 -8.59
N ALA A 184 -3.00 -21.64 -8.74
CA ALA A 184 -2.31 -20.89 -7.70
C ALA A 184 -2.53 -19.39 -7.90
N ILE A 185 -2.62 -18.65 -6.80
CA ILE A 185 -2.84 -17.19 -6.78
C ILE A 185 -1.71 -16.54 -6.01
N TYR A 186 -1.13 -15.49 -6.58
CA TYR A 186 -0.02 -14.74 -6.04
C TYR A 186 -0.32 -13.24 -6.07
N GLY A 187 0.42 -12.45 -5.27
CA GLY A 187 0.30 -11.00 -5.30
C GLY A 187 -0.29 -10.41 -4.03
N LEU A 188 -1.15 -9.40 -4.18
CA LEU A 188 -1.79 -8.58 -3.15
C LEU A 188 -0.83 -7.74 -2.30
N GLY A 189 0.47 -7.72 -2.63
CA GLY A 189 1.50 -6.93 -1.97
C GLY A 189 2.48 -7.74 -1.11
N SER A 190 3.14 -7.07 -0.16
CA SER A 190 4.04 -7.68 0.80
C SER A 190 3.27 -8.01 2.08
N HIS A 191 3.37 -9.25 2.57
CA HIS A 191 2.55 -9.78 3.66
C HIS A 191 3.40 -10.49 4.70
N ILE A 192 2.92 -10.50 5.94
CA ILE A 192 3.55 -11.19 7.08
C ILE A 192 2.87 -12.52 7.45
N GLU A 193 1.89 -12.96 6.64
CA GLU A 193 1.08 -14.15 6.89
C GLU A 193 1.77 -15.47 6.49
N ASP A 194 2.98 -15.42 5.96
CA ASP A 194 3.77 -16.62 5.58
C ASP A 194 3.13 -17.50 4.50
N TYR A 195 2.40 -16.87 3.57
CA TYR A 195 1.75 -17.57 2.46
C TYR A 195 2.42 -17.24 1.13
N MET A 196 2.94 -18.24 0.43
CA MET A 196 3.36 -18.07 -0.96
C MET A 196 2.15 -18.11 -1.89
N ASN A 197 1.39 -19.21 -1.87
CA ASN A 197 0.16 -19.35 -2.64
C ASN A 197 -1.04 -18.92 -1.80
N LEU A 198 -1.77 -17.92 -2.30
CA LEU A 198 -2.94 -17.33 -1.63
C LEU A 198 -4.23 -18.13 -1.85
N ARG A 199 -4.18 -19.22 -2.64
CA ARG A 199 -5.31 -20.13 -2.84
C ARG A 199 -5.67 -20.80 -1.51
N GLY A 200 -6.95 -20.74 -1.13
CA GLY A 200 -7.43 -21.29 0.15
C GLY A 200 -7.08 -20.43 1.37
N LYS A 201 -6.69 -19.18 1.17
CA LYS A 201 -6.29 -18.25 2.25
C LYS A 201 -7.26 -17.08 2.38
N LYS A 202 -7.22 -16.44 3.55
CA LYS A 202 -7.88 -15.16 3.81
C LYS A 202 -6.82 -14.11 4.13
N MET A 203 -6.84 -12.99 3.40
CA MET A 203 -5.89 -11.90 3.55
C MET A 203 -6.63 -10.62 3.95
N TYR A 204 -6.10 -9.93 4.95
CA TYR A 204 -6.58 -8.65 5.42
C TYR A 204 -5.66 -7.55 4.87
N LEU A 205 -6.14 -6.79 3.90
CA LEU A 205 -5.33 -5.89 3.09
C LEU A 205 -5.49 -4.46 3.59
N CYS A 206 -4.42 -3.92 4.16
CA CYS A 206 -4.25 -2.50 4.50
C CYS A 206 -2.77 -2.17 4.58
N GLN A 207 -2.46 -0.87 4.53
CA GLN A 207 -1.11 -0.38 4.79
C GLN A 207 -0.86 -0.36 6.30
N HIS A 208 0.27 -0.87 6.71
CA HIS A 208 0.83 -0.66 8.06
C HIS A 208 2.31 -1.04 8.06
N ASN A 209 3.04 -0.64 9.07
CA ASN A 209 4.40 -1.13 9.27
C ASN A 209 4.45 -2.68 9.17
N LEU A 210 5.31 -3.24 8.33
CA LEU A 210 5.46 -4.66 7.95
C LEU A 210 4.52 -5.17 6.85
N LYS A 211 3.63 -4.34 6.31
CA LYS A 211 2.72 -4.77 5.24
C LYS A 211 2.50 -3.64 4.23
N ALA A 212 2.74 -3.95 2.97
CA ALA A 212 2.38 -3.08 1.86
C ALA A 212 1.25 -3.73 1.04
N MET A 213 0.09 -3.09 1.02
CA MET A 213 -1.06 -3.54 0.24
C MET A 213 -0.94 -3.05 -1.20
N VAL A 214 -0.93 -3.98 -2.15
CA VAL A 214 -1.05 -3.70 -3.59
C VAL A 214 -2.20 -4.54 -4.14
N PRO A 215 -3.34 -3.95 -4.51
CA PRO A 215 -4.56 -4.71 -4.84
C PRO A 215 -4.51 -5.32 -6.24
N VAL A 216 -3.47 -6.10 -6.50
CA VAL A 216 -3.21 -6.81 -7.75
C VAL A 216 -2.91 -8.27 -7.44
N LEU A 217 -3.61 -9.17 -8.10
CA LEU A 217 -3.31 -10.60 -8.04
C LEU A 217 -3.04 -11.19 -9.42
N ASN A 218 -2.25 -12.26 -9.44
CA ASN A 218 -1.95 -13.07 -10.61
C ASN A 218 -2.32 -14.53 -10.35
N SER A 219 -2.94 -15.14 -11.35
CA SER A 219 -3.32 -16.56 -11.34
C SER A 219 -2.55 -17.37 -12.37
N THR A 220 -2.16 -18.58 -12.00
CA THR A 220 -1.60 -19.57 -12.95
C THR A 220 -2.60 -20.04 -14.00
N ALA A 221 -3.89 -19.68 -13.87
CA ALA A 221 -4.90 -19.92 -14.89
C ALA A 221 -4.81 -18.94 -16.08
N GLY A 222 -3.82 -18.07 -16.12
CA GLY A 222 -3.54 -17.16 -17.26
C GLY A 222 -4.30 -15.83 -17.20
N TYR A 223 -4.51 -15.30 -16.00
CA TYR A 223 -5.09 -13.99 -15.80
C TYR A 223 -4.57 -13.30 -14.54
N GLY A 224 -4.80 -11.99 -14.45
CA GLY A 224 -4.65 -11.19 -13.25
C GLY A 224 -5.83 -10.26 -13.05
N LEU A 225 -6.01 -9.81 -11.81
CA LEU A 225 -6.99 -8.79 -11.43
C LEU A 225 -6.28 -7.61 -10.79
N LEU A 226 -6.66 -6.40 -11.20
CA LEU A 226 -6.32 -5.15 -10.51
C LEU A 226 -7.62 -4.55 -9.98
N PHE A 227 -7.73 -4.35 -8.67
CA PHE A 227 -8.86 -3.67 -8.02
C PHE A 227 -8.50 -2.19 -7.83
N ASP A 228 -9.21 -1.33 -8.55
CA ASP A 228 -8.93 0.12 -8.57
C ASP A 228 -9.80 0.85 -7.55
N ALA A 229 -9.50 0.67 -6.27
CA ALA A 229 -10.19 1.32 -5.17
C ALA A 229 -9.20 1.61 -4.03
N GLY A 230 -9.15 2.85 -3.57
CA GLY A 230 -8.19 3.34 -2.57
C GLY A 230 -8.45 2.92 -1.12
N CYS A 231 -9.45 2.08 -0.86
CA CYS A 231 -9.85 1.64 0.46
C CYS A 231 -9.16 0.33 0.89
N ALA A 232 -9.27 0.00 2.18
CA ALA A 232 -8.87 -1.31 2.68
C ALA A 232 -9.77 -2.42 2.11
N MET A 233 -9.20 -3.63 1.99
CA MET A 233 -9.87 -4.77 1.37
C MET A 233 -9.70 -6.05 2.19
N ILE A 234 -10.55 -7.03 1.91
CA ILE A 234 -10.40 -8.40 2.37
C ILE A 234 -10.44 -9.31 1.13
N TYR A 235 -9.39 -10.09 0.92
CA TYR A 235 -9.41 -11.22 0.01
C TYR A 235 -9.73 -12.47 0.81
N ASN A 236 -10.76 -13.20 0.43
CA ASN A 236 -11.13 -14.47 1.05
C ASN A 236 -11.29 -15.55 -0.01
N ASN A 237 -10.54 -16.63 0.17
CA ASN A 237 -10.58 -17.79 -0.71
C ASN A 237 -10.66 -19.09 0.10
N VAL A 238 -11.33 -19.05 1.27
CA VAL A 238 -11.43 -20.19 2.18
C VAL A 238 -12.70 -20.98 1.86
N ALA A 239 -12.55 -22.26 1.60
CA ALA A 239 -13.63 -23.22 1.38
C ALA A 239 -14.76 -22.72 0.46
N ASP A 240 -16.01 -22.74 0.93
CA ASP A 240 -17.20 -22.39 0.13
C ASP A 240 -17.47 -20.87 0.00
N SER A 241 -16.61 -20.04 0.59
CA SER A 241 -16.73 -18.58 0.57
C SER A 241 -15.54 -17.95 -0.13
N SER A 242 -15.76 -17.42 -1.33
CA SER A 242 -14.69 -16.86 -2.15
C SER A 242 -15.08 -15.48 -2.66
N TYR A 243 -14.45 -14.44 -2.08
CA TYR A 243 -14.80 -13.07 -2.40
C TYR A 243 -13.62 -12.10 -2.22
N VAL A 244 -13.75 -10.93 -2.86
CA VAL A 244 -12.98 -9.73 -2.54
C VAL A 244 -13.95 -8.69 -2.00
N GLU A 245 -13.68 -8.16 -0.82
CA GLU A 245 -14.46 -7.10 -0.18
C GLU A 245 -13.67 -5.78 -0.21
N MET A 246 -14.32 -4.71 -0.63
CA MET A 246 -13.86 -3.32 -0.54
C MET A 246 -14.61 -2.64 0.60
N GLU A 247 -13.89 -2.00 1.54
CA GLU A 247 -14.52 -1.43 2.73
C GLU A 247 -15.37 -0.19 2.43
N ALA A 248 -14.90 0.67 1.53
CA ALA A 248 -15.61 1.90 1.16
C ALA A 248 -15.15 2.37 -0.24
N ALA A 249 -16.05 2.34 -1.21
CA ALA A 249 -15.79 2.86 -2.55
C ALA A 249 -17.09 3.43 -3.15
N GLN A 250 -16.99 4.35 -4.11
CA GLN A 250 -18.16 4.89 -4.82
C GLN A 250 -18.74 3.86 -5.79
N GLU A 251 -17.88 3.01 -6.34
CA GLU A 251 -18.24 1.97 -7.29
C GLU A 251 -17.28 0.78 -7.17
N ILE A 252 -17.66 -0.36 -7.68
CA ILE A 252 -16.70 -1.41 -8.04
C ILE A 252 -15.98 -0.94 -9.30
N ASP A 253 -14.66 -1.00 -9.30
CA ASP A 253 -13.83 -0.79 -10.47
C ASP A 253 -12.68 -1.78 -10.43
N TYR A 254 -12.63 -2.69 -11.40
CA TYR A 254 -11.51 -3.61 -11.53
C TYR A 254 -11.16 -3.93 -12.97
N TYR A 255 -9.93 -4.35 -13.19
CA TYR A 255 -9.44 -4.78 -14.49
C TYR A 255 -9.12 -6.27 -14.46
N MET A 256 -9.66 -7.01 -15.42
CA MET A 256 -9.24 -8.38 -15.72
C MET A 256 -8.24 -8.34 -16.87
N MET A 257 -7.05 -8.84 -16.62
CA MET A 257 -5.91 -8.85 -17.53
C MET A 257 -5.59 -10.30 -17.92
N LYS A 258 -5.80 -10.66 -19.20
CA LYS A 258 -5.42 -11.99 -19.69
C LYS A 258 -3.94 -12.02 -20.07
N GLY A 259 -3.26 -13.11 -19.76
CA GLY A 259 -1.90 -13.40 -20.22
C GLY A 259 -1.70 -14.89 -20.44
N TYR A 260 -0.84 -15.28 -21.34
CA TYR A 260 -0.47 -16.69 -21.52
C TYR A 260 0.48 -17.19 -20.42
N ASN A 261 1.08 -16.27 -19.68
CA ASN A 261 1.86 -16.49 -18.44
C ASN A 261 1.80 -15.23 -17.56
N MET A 262 2.43 -15.26 -16.39
CA MET A 262 2.43 -14.13 -15.44
C MET A 262 3.14 -12.89 -16.02
N ASP A 263 4.19 -13.06 -16.82
CA ASP A 263 4.90 -11.92 -17.44
C ASP A 263 3.99 -11.13 -18.38
N ALA A 264 3.15 -11.82 -19.15
CA ALA A 264 2.16 -11.18 -20.03
C ALA A 264 1.08 -10.43 -19.22
N VAL A 265 0.67 -10.96 -18.06
CA VAL A 265 -0.25 -10.27 -17.14
C VAL A 265 0.43 -9.01 -16.57
N VAL A 266 1.67 -9.11 -16.10
CA VAL A 266 2.46 -7.97 -15.61
C VAL A 266 2.67 -6.93 -16.72
N ALA A 267 2.88 -7.34 -17.96
CA ALA A 267 2.97 -6.41 -19.09
C ALA A 267 1.65 -5.63 -19.29
N ASN A 268 0.51 -6.28 -19.13
CA ASN A 268 -0.81 -5.62 -19.16
C ASN A 268 -1.01 -4.67 -17.97
N TYR A 269 -0.60 -5.08 -16.77
CA TYR A 269 -0.58 -4.21 -15.61
C TYR A 269 0.26 -2.94 -15.84
N ARG A 270 1.49 -3.09 -16.35
CA ARG A 270 2.36 -1.95 -16.69
C ARG A 270 1.78 -1.07 -17.78
N HIS A 271 1.07 -1.67 -18.75
CA HIS A 271 0.34 -0.88 -19.75
C HIS A 271 -0.74 0.00 -19.10
N LEU A 272 -1.49 -0.52 -18.12
CA LEU A 272 -2.51 0.25 -17.41
C LEU A 272 -1.89 1.32 -16.49
N THR A 273 -0.91 0.95 -15.68
CA THR A 273 -0.45 1.74 -14.53
C THR A 273 0.84 2.52 -14.76
N GLY A 274 1.45 2.37 -15.92
CA GLY A 274 2.74 3.00 -16.24
C GLY A 274 3.93 2.09 -15.98
N GLU A 275 5.02 2.40 -16.67
CA GLU A 275 6.27 1.64 -16.59
C GLU A 275 7.08 2.04 -15.35
N CYS A 276 7.81 1.08 -14.79
CA CYS A 276 8.79 1.35 -13.76
C CYS A 276 10.08 1.87 -14.39
N PRO A 277 10.61 3.02 -13.98
CA PRO A 277 11.91 3.50 -14.45
C PRO A 277 13.04 2.56 -14.07
N MET A 278 14.06 2.48 -14.92
CA MET A 278 15.28 1.76 -14.61
C MET A 278 16.04 2.45 -13.48
N MET A 279 16.37 1.72 -12.43
CA MET A 279 17.17 2.21 -11.31
C MET A 279 18.62 2.47 -11.70
N PRO A 280 19.35 3.35 -10.98
CA PRO A 280 20.79 3.52 -11.19
C PRO A 280 21.57 2.28 -10.73
N GLN A 281 22.71 2.04 -11.36
CA GLN A 281 23.51 0.84 -11.14
C GLN A 281 23.92 0.64 -9.68
N TYR A 282 24.27 1.71 -8.96
CA TYR A 282 24.72 1.62 -7.56
C TYR A 282 23.66 1.04 -6.61
N LEU A 283 22.38 1.08 -7.00
CA LEU A 283 21.30 0.55 -6.20
C LEU A 283 21.26 -0.98 -6.16
N PHE A 284 21.85 -1.64 -7.17
CA PHE A 284 21.95 -3.11 -7.22
C PHE A 284 23.18 -3.64 -6.48
N GLY A 285 23.97 -2.75 -5.87
CA GLY A 285 25.08 -3.09 -5.01
C GLY A 285 24.68 -3.06 -3.53
N TYR A 286 25.70 -3.14 -2.66
CA TYR A 286 25.47 -3.17 -1.22
C TYR A 286 25.17 -1.77 -0.67
N THR A 287 24.08 -1.68 0.09
CA THR A 287 23.67 -0.49 0.84
C THR A 287 23.81 -0.75 2.33
N GLN A 288 24.70 -0.02 2.99
CA GLN A 288 24.90 -0.09 4.43
C GLN A 288 23.94 0.84 5.16
N SER A 289 23.15 0.28 6.06
CA SER A 289 22.30 1.02 6.99
C SER A 289 22.53 0.57 8.43
N LYS A 290 22.11 1.42 9.34
CA LYS A 290 22.07 1.19 10.77
C LYS A 290 20.95 2.06 11.33
N GLU A 291 20.33 1.68 12.47
CA GLU A 291 19.28 2.47 13.10
C GLU A 291 19.67 3.94 13.27
N ARG A 292 20.91 4.32 13.32
CA ARG A 292 21.43 5.59 12.84
C ARG A 292 22.92 5.77 13.08
N TYR A 293 23.54 6.49 12.18
CA TYR A 293 24.81 7.16 12.39
C TYR A 293 24.53 8.54 12.99
N CYS A 294 25.35 8.94 13.97
CA CYS A 294 25.07 10.12 14.77
C CYS A 294 25.85 11.38 14.34
N SER A 295 26.68 11.30 13.31
CA SER A 295 27.46 12.42 12.81
C SER A 295 28.06 12.18 11.43
N SER A 296 28.43 13.27 10.73
CA SER A 296 29.21 13.20 9.48
C SER A 296 30.49 12.40 9.64
N ARG A 297 31.20 12.59 10.75
CA ARG A 297 32.44 11.85 11.05
C ARG A 297 32.22 10.34 11.15
N GLU A 298 31.13 9.90 11.76
CA GLU A 298 30.81 8.47 11.87
C GLU A 298 30.53 7.88 10.49
N LEU A 299 29.68 8.51 9.68
CA LEU A 299 29.40 8.08 8.31
C LEU A 299 30.67 7.91 7.48
N GLU A 300 31.53 8.92 7.47
CA GLU A 300 32.80 8.89 6.75
C GLU A 300 33.73 7.77 7.27
N SER A 301 33.77 7.58 8.60
CA SER A 301 34.65 6.54 9.20
C SER A 301 34.23 5.13 8.79
N ILE A 302 32.92 4.87 8.71
CA ILE A 302 32.38 3.59 8.26
C ILE A 302 32.76 3.34 6.80
N VAL A 303 32.56 4.30 5.90
CA VAL A 303 32.93 4.14 4.49
C VAL A 303 34.43 3.95 4.31
N ARG A 304 35.26 4.69 5.06
CA ARG A 304 36.72 4.50 5.05
C ARG A 304 37.10 3.09 5.49
N GLU A 305 36.48 2.56 6.52
CA GLU A 305 36.74 1.20 7.01
C GLU A 305 36.38 0.14 5.95
N TYR A 306 35.24 0.26 5.28
CA TYR A 306 34.89 -0.60 4.14
C TYR A 306 35.96 -0.56 3.04
N ARG A 307 36.47 0.64 2.70
CA ARG A 307 37.53 0.80 1.68
C ARG A 307 38.84 0.21 2.14
N GLN A 308 39.24 0.44 3.40
CA GLN A 308 40.47 -0.14 3.97
C GLN A 308 40.45 -1.67 3.97
N ARG A 309 39.31 -2.25 4.31
CA ARG A 309 39.07 -3.70 4.30
C ARG A 309 38.83 -4.27 2.91
N ARG A 310 38.75 -3.43 1.88
CA ARG A 310 38.45 -3.82 0.49
C ARG A 310 37.10 -4.53 0.35
N ILE A 311 36.12 -4.16 1.18
CA ILE A 311 34.73 -4.65 1.11
C ILE A 311 33.96 -3.71 0.19
N PRO A 312 33.26 -4.23 -0.84
CA PRO A 312 32.42 -3.42 -1.69
C PRO A 312 31.30 -2.71 -0.89
N LEU A 313 31.07 -1.46 -1.22
CA LEU A 313 29.99 -0.66 -0.66
C LEU A 313 29.59 0.40 -1.69
N ASP A 314 28.34 0.43 -2.10
CA ASP A 314 27.84 1.34 -3.12
C ASP A 314 27.12 2.54 -2.53
N MET A 315 26.43 2.35 -1.41
CA MET A 315 25.65 3.40 -0.75
C MET A 315 25.66 3.25 0.77
N ILE A 316 25.61 4.37 1.48
CA ILE A 316 25.40 4.43 2.92
C ILE A 316 24.13 5.25 3.22
N VAL A 317 23.40 4.87 4.27
CA VAL A 317 22.16 5.51 4.68
C VAL A 317 22.39 6.36 5.92
N GLN A 318 22.02 7.63 5.87
CA GLN A 318 21.72 8.41 7.06
C GLN A 318 20.26 8.20 7.44
N ASP A 319 20.04 7.41 8.47
CA ASP A 319 18.72 7.12 9.00
C ASP A 319 18.21 8.24 9.90
N TRP A 320 17.06 8.06 10.52
CA TRP A 320 16.29 9.04 11.30
C TRP A 320 17.09 9.76 12.41
N SER A 321 16.47 10.78 13.02
CA SER A 321 17.02 11.52 14.17
C SER A 321 18.35 12.27 13.91
N TYR A 322 18.55 12.71 12.65
CA TYR A 322 19.63 13.63 12.27
C TYR A 322 19.27 15.10 12.52
N TRP A 323 18.02 15.38 12.81
CA TRP A 323 17.46 16.71 13.05
C TRP A 323 17.80 17.26 14.43
N PRO A 324 17.61 18.60 14.67
CA PRO A 324 17.81 19.20 15.98
C PRO A 324 16.93 18.54 17.07
N ALA A 325 17.44 18.50 18.27
CA ALA A 325 16.73 17.88 19.40
C ALA A 325 15.31 18.46 19.58
N GLY A 326 14.32 17.60 19.69
CA GLY A 326 12.91 17.98 19.82
C GLY A 326 12.17 18.27 18.51
N HIS A 327 12.85 18.30 17.36
CA HIS A 327 12.29 18.59 16.04
C HIS A 327 12.05 17.31 15.24
N TRP A 328 11.13 16.49 15.69
CA TRP A 328 10.88 15.20 15.03
C TRP A 328 10.57 15.34 13.52
N GLY A 329 11.28 14.58 12.69
CA GLY A 329 11.02 14.46 11.25
C GLY A 329 11.35 15.73 10.44
N GLU A 330 11.93 16.77 11.05
CA GLU A 330 12.32 17.97 10.31
C GLU A 330 13.39 17.67 9.27
N MET A 331 13.16 18.08 8.06
CA MET A 331 14.19 18.03 7.00
C MET A 331 15.22 19.13 7.21
N LYS A 332 16.02 18.95 8.25
CA LYS A 332 17.14 19.82 8.62
C LYS A 332 18.14 19.01 9.45
N MET A 333 19.37 18.96 9.01
CA MET A 333 20.44 18.31 9.77
C MET A 333 20.90 19.22 10.92
N ASP A 334 21.11 18.61 12.12
CA ASP A 334 21.64 19.34 13.26
C ASP A 334 23.10 19.77 12.99
N PRO A 335 23.39 21.08 12.89
CA PRO A 335 24.71 21.57 12.53
C PRO A 335 25.80 21.20 13.56
N LYS A 336 25.43 20.83 14.78
CA LYS A 336 26.36 20.33 15.79
C LYS A 336 27.03 19.03 15.38
N PHE A 337 26.29 18.15 14.69
CA PHE A 337 26.75 16.82 14.31
C PHE A 337 27.04 16.72 12.80
N TYR A 338 26.39 17.59 12.02
CA TYR A 338 26.48 17.64 10.55
C TYR A 338 26.77 19.10 10.11
N PRO A 339 27.98 19.62 10.42
CA PRO A 339 28.27 21.04 10.21
C PRO A 339 28.28 21.45 8.74
N ASP A 340 28.69 20.57 7.84
CA ASP A 340 28.71 20.78 6.40
C ASP A 340 28.25 19.53 5.66
N LYS A 341 26.98 19.54 5.29
CA LYS A 341 26.32 18.43 4.59
C LYS A 341 26.81 18.25 3.16
N LYS A 342 27.22 19.35 2.50
CA LYS A 342 27.80 19.26 1.15
C LYS A 342 29.18 18.64 1.20
N ALA A 343 30.03 19.06 2.11
CA ALA A 343 31.34 18.44 2.31
C ALA A 343 31.23 16.95 2.68
N LEU A 344 30.23 16.56 3.47
CA LEU A 344 29.93 15.17 3.75
C LEU A 344 29.62 14.39 2.46
N ALA A 345 28.69 14.85 1.64
CA ALA A 345 28.34 14.21 0.39
C ALA A 345 29.54 14.12 -0.56
N ASP A 346 30.30 15.20 -0.72
CA ASP A 346 31.51 15.26 -1.56
C ASP A 346 32.58 14.26 -1.07
N SER A 347 32.78 14.15 0.25
CA SER A 347 33.72 13.19 0.87
C SER A 347 33.32 11.74 0.60
N LEU A 348 32.03 11.42 0.72
CA LEU A 348 31.52 10.06 0.43
C LEU A 348 31.62 9.75 -1.07
N HIS A 349 31.28 10.70 -1.93
CA HIS A 349 31.44 10.56 -3.39
C HIS A 349 32.91 10.35 -3.81
N ALA A 350 33.84 11.06 -3.18
CA ALA A 350 35.28 10.87 -3.41
C ALA A 350 35.75 9.45 -3.05
N MET A 351 35.05 8.81 -2.13
CA MET A 351 35.23 7.40 -1.79
C MET A 351 34.37 6.44 -2.63
N ASN A 352 33.75 6.93 -3.71
CA ASN A 352 32.83 6.18 -4.57
C ASN A 352 31.68 5.52 -3.80
N CYS A 353 31.08 6.24 -2.86
CA CYS A 353 29.93 5.81 -2.08
C CYS A 353 28.79 6.84 -2.19
N LYS A 354 27.58 6.38 -2.51
CA LYS A 354 26.38 7.22 -2.58
C LYS A 354 25.77 7.42 -1.19
N LEU A 355 25.00 8.49 -1.04
CA LEU A 355 24.36 8.87 0.22
C LEU A 355 22.83 8.90 0.09
N MET A 356 22.16 8.05 0.84
CA MET A 356 20.71 8.04 1.02
C MET A 356 20.34 8.72 2.34
N ILE A 357 19.23 9.43 2.38
CA ILE A 357 18.71 10.10 3.58
C ILE A 357 17.29 9.64 3.90
N SER A 358 17.03 9.34 5.16
CA SER A 358 15.68 9.09 5.67
C SER A 358 14.87 10.37 5.75
N ILE A 359 13.70 10.40 5.13
CA ILE A 359 12.74 11.50 5.17
C ILE A 359 11.36 10.99 5.58
N TRP A 360 10.64 11.79 6.34
CA TRP A 360 9.39 11.42 6.95
C TRP A 360 8.25 12.33 6.51
N PRO A 361 7.03 11.82 6.28
CA PRO A 361 5.88 12.66 5.96
C PRO A 361 5.35 13.43 7.18
N ASN A 362 5.71 13.00 8.40
CA ASN A 362 5.36 13.65 9.64
C ASN A 362 6.54 14.46 10.18
N ALA A 363 6.34 15.75 10.33
CA ALA A 363 7.23 16.64 11.06
C ALA A 363 6.49 17.23 12.25
N GLN A 364 7.16 17.33 13.41
CA GLN A 364 6.52 17.73 14.66
C GLN A 364 7.41 18.66 15.46
N PHE A 365 6.79 19.60 16.16
CA PHE A 365 7.45 20.54 17.08
C PHE A 365 8.57 21.37 16.42
N CYS A 366 8.44 21.67 15.13
CA CYS A 366 9.47 22.32 14.34
C CYS A 366 8.87 23.36 13.37
N PRO A 367 9.69 24.30 12.87
CA PRO A 367 9.26 25.31 11.90
C PRO A 367 8.61 24.75 10.64
N GLN A 368 9.10 23.63 10.13
CA GLN A 368 8.53 22.96 8.96
C GLN A 368 7.06 22.57 9.19
N ASN A 369 6.72 21.95 10.32
CA ASN A 369 5.36 21.58 10.66
C ASN A 369 4.44 22.82 10.77
N GLU A 370 4.93 23.87 11.40
CA GLU A 370 4.18 25.12 11.54
C GLU A 370 3.92 25.81 10.19
N ASP A 371 4.83 25.71 9.23
CA ASP A 371 4.61 26.24 7.88
C ASP A 371 3.49 25.49 7.15
N PHE A 372 3.46 24.16 7.24
CA PHE A 372 2.34 23.36 6.70
C PHE A 372 1.01 23.67 7.41
N LYS A 373 1.00 23.77 8.75
CA LYS A 373 -0.18 24.14 9.54
C LYS A 373 -0.77 25.49 9.12
N LYS A 374 0.06 26.51 8.99
CA LYS A 374 -0.36 27.87 8.57
C LYS A 374 -1.05 27.89 7.21
N ARG A 375 -0.70 26.96 6.33
CA ARG A 375 -1.29 26.82 4.98
C ARG A 375 -2.52 25.92 4.96
N GLY A 376 -2.85 25.26 6.06
CA GLY A 376 -3.93 24.25 6.12
C GLY A 376 -3.59 22.97 5.37
N TRP A 377 -2.32 22.61 5.25
CA TRP A 377 -1.81 21.45 4.51
C TRP A 377 -1.34 20.32 5.42
N ILE A 378 -1.93 20.22 6.58
CA ILE A 378 -1.74 19.14 7.56
C ILE A 378 -3.01 18.29 7.63
N LEU A 379 -2.85 17.00 7.62
CA LEU A 379 -3.92 16.01 7.81
C LEU A 379 -4.41 16.01 9.28
N PRO A 380 -5.63 15.52 9.54
CA PRO A 380 -6.11 15.30 10.90
C PRO A 380 -5.09 14.54 11.76
N GLY A 381 -4.86 14.99 13.00
CA GLY A 381 -3.78 14.48 13.87
C GLY A 381 -2.56 15.39 13.96
N GLY A 382 -2.42 16.38 13.05
CA GLY A 382 -1.56 17.54 13.22
C GLY A 382 -0.07 17.38 12.90
N SER A 383 0.38 16.20 12.45
CA SER A 383 1.81 15.95 12.20
C SER A 383 2.16 15.58 10.76
N VAL A 384 1.23 15.03 10.01
CA VAL A 384 1.46 14.51 8.65
C VAL A 384 1.00 15.55 7.62
N TYR A 385 1.85 15.86 6.65
CA TYR A 385 1.45 16.77 5.57
C TYR A 385 0.45 16.10 4.61
N ASP A 386 -0.43 16.88 4.00
CA ASP A 386 -1.43 16.39 3.04
C ASP A 386 -0.79 16.12 1.67
N ALA A 387 -0.34 14.89 1.44
CA ALA A 387 0.25 14.49 0.16
C ALA A 387 -0.77 14.47 -1.00
N TYR A 388 -2.07 14.48 -0.75
CA TYR A 388 -3.08 14.62 -1.82
C TYR A 388 -3.12 16.03 -2.39
N ASN A 389 -2.68 17.02 -1.62
CA ASN A 389 -2.56 18.42 -2.06
C ASN A 389 -1.26 18.63 -2.86
N GLN A 390 -1.40 19.01 -4.12
CA GLN A 390 -0.24 19.26 -5.00
C GLN A 390 0.70 20.33 -4.48
N GLN A 391 0.17 21.42 -3.91
CA GLN A 391 0.99 22.51 -3.37
C GLN A 391 1.74 22.05 -2.10
N ALA A 392 1.12 21.20 -1.29
CA ALA A 392 1.80 20.61 -0.14
C ALA A 392 2.94 19.67 -0.57
N ARG A 393 2.76 18.88 -1.63
CA ARG A 393 3.86 18.07 -2.21
C ARG A 393 5.01 18.95 -2.71
N SER A 394 4.69 20.08 -3.36
CA SER A 394 5.71 21.04 -3.81
C SER A 394 6.50 21.61 -2.63
N LEU A 395 5.83 22.06 -1.57
CA LEU A 395 6.51 22.56 -0.37
C LEU A 395 7.35 21.46 0.31
N TYR A 396 6.85 20.22 0.39
CA TYR A 396 7.61 19.10 0.94
C TYR A 396 8.91 18.86 0.15
N TRP A 397 8.82 18.89 -1.18
CA TRP A 397 9.99 18.80 -2.04
C TRP A 397 10.95 19.98 -1.85
N ASP A 398 10.46 21.21 -1.68
CA ASP A 398 11.32 22.37 -1.47
C ASP A 398 12.20 22.21 -0.22
N TYR A 399 11.66 21.65 0.88
CA TYR A 399 12.44 21.31 2.05
C TYR A 399 13.50 20.24 1.74
N ALA A 400 13.13 19.14 1.11
CA ALA A 400 14.04 18.07 0.74
C ALA A 400 15.12 18.53 -0.24
N ASN A 401 14.76 19.31 -1.25
CA ASN A 401 15.67 19.85 -2.24
C ASN A 401 16.70 20.81 -1.64
N ASN A 402 16.24 21.74 -0.83
CA ASN A 402 17.11 22.78 -0.26
C ASN A 402 18.08 22.18 0.78
N GLU A 403 17.62 21.23 1.59
CA GLU A 403 18.44 20.65 2.63
C GLU A 403 19.37 19.55 2.12
N PHE A 404 18.89 18.69 1.19
CA PHE A 404 19.61 17.47 0.81
C PHE A 404 20.00 17.43 -0.66
N PHE A 405 19.07 17.53 -1.60
CA PHE A 405 19.34 17.27 -3.02
C PHE A 405 20.40 18.22 -3.59
N LYS A 406 20.28 19.53 -3.34
CA LYS A 406 21.25 20.55 -3.75
C LYS A 406 22.62 20.36 -3.10
N ASN A 407 22.69 19.66 -1.99
CA ASN A 407 23.90 19.36 -1.25
C ASN A 407 24.53 18.00 -1.62
N GLY A 408 24.00 17.32 -2.65
CA GLY A 408 24.62 16.15 -3.22
C GLY A 408 24.07 14.80 -2.74
N PHE A 409 23.01 14.76 -1.94
CA PHE A 409 22.36 13.51 -1.55
C PHE A 409 21.76 12.82 -2.77
N ASP A 410 21.82 11.48 -2.80
CA ASP A 410 21.56 10.71 -4.00
C ASP A 410 20.21 9.98 -4.01
N ALA A 411 19.66 9.66 -2.85
CA ALA A 411 18.51 8.78 -2.73
C ALA A 411 17.68 9.11 -1.49
N TRP A 412 16.41 8.70 -1.51
CA TRP A 412 15.41 8.96 -0.48
C TRP A 412 14.98 7.66 0.20
N TRP A 413 14.99 7.65 1.53
CA TRP A 413 14.36 6.62 2.36
C TRP A 413 13.09 7.22 2.95
N CYS A 414 11.96 6.98 2.30
CA CYS A 414 10.66 7.52 2.70
C CYS A 414 10.01 6.61 3.75
N ASP A 415 10.40 6.85 4.99
CA ASP A 415 9.88 6.12 6.12
C ASP A 415 8.47 6.59 6.51
N SER A 416 7.72 5.76 7.24
CA SER A 416 6.36 6.06 7.71
C SER A 416 5.38 6.49 6.61
N SER A 417 5.52 5.94 5.40
CA SER A 417 4.73 6.34 4.25
C SER A 417 3.31 5.76 4.20
N GLU A 418 2.86 4.99 5.19
CA GLU A 418 1.50 4.49 5.39
C GLU A 418 0.43 5.49 5.86
N PRO A 419 0.54 6.60 6.49
CA PRO A 419 1.46 7.34 7.36
C PRO A 419 1.16 7.22 8.87
N VAL A 420 0.31 6.30 9.28
CA VAL A 420 -0.02 6.03 10.67
C VAL A 420 -0.01 4.52 10.95
N ASP A 421 0.39 4.15 12.16
CA ASP A 421 0.45 2.77 12.63
C ASP A 421 -0.52 2.59 13.82
N GLY A 422 -1.79 2.30 13.51
CA GLY A 422 -2.89 2.30 14.48
C GLY A 422 -2.82 1.20 15.55
N ASP A 423 -1.98 0.19 15.36
CA ASP A 423 -1.80 -0.89 16.34
C ASP A 423 -0.49 -0.79 17.13
N TRP A 424 0.30 0.29 16.97
CA TRP A 424 1.62 0.40 17.62
C TRP A 424 1.58 0.22 19.12
N ASN A 425 0.72 0.93 19.81
CA ASN A 425 0.57 0.87 21.27
C ASN A 425 -0.40 -0.22 21.76
N ASN A 426 -0.93 -1.04 20.86
CA ASN A 426 -1.89 -2.06 21.24
C ASN A 426 -1.22 -3.21 22.00
N PRO A 427 -1.81 -3.70 23.12
CA PRO A 427 -1.29 -4.84 23.86
C PRO A 427 -1.08 -6.11 23.04
N MET A 428 -1.81 -6.29 21.94
CA MET A 428 -1.62 -7.42 21.02
C MET A 428 -0.27 -7.43 20.31
N ARG A 429 0.39 -6.29 20.21
CA ARG A 429 1.76 -6.18 19.68
C ARG A 429 2.82 -6.68 20.66
N LYS A 430 2.46 -6.82 21.94
CA LYS A 430 3.33 -7.39 22.96
C LYS A 430 3.37 -8.90 22.79
N GLY A 431 4.54 -9.44 22.52
CA GLY A 431 4.74 -10.86 22.22
C GLY A 431 4.48 -11.19 20.75
N TYR A 432 3.74 -12.24 20.46
CA TYR A 432 3.45 -12.69 19.08
C TYR A 432 2.44 -11.80 18.33
N GLY A 433 2.59 -10.50 18.35
CA GLY A 433 1.64 -9.50 17.84
C GLY A 433 1.18 -9.66 16.39
N TYR A 434 1.69 -10.65 15.66
CA TYR A 434 1.28 -10.99 14.31
C TYR A 434 0.18 -12.04 14.21
N GLN A 435 -0.30 -12.56 15.32
CA GLN A 435 -1.24 -13.69 15.31
C GLN A 435 -2.68 -13.29 15.01
N ASN A 436 -3.06 -12.04 15.28
CA ASN A 436 -4.43 -11.57 15.02
C ASN A 436 -4.47 -10.54 13.88
N HIS A 437 -4.36 -11.03 12.65
CA HIS A 437 -4.37 -10.19 11.45
C HIS A 437 -5.68 -9.40 11.30
N ALA A 438 -6.82 -9.97 11.70
CA ALA A 438 -8.12 -9.32 11.61
C ALA A 438 -8.20 -8.09 12.52
N GLU A 439 -7.69 -8.20 13.76
CA GLU A 439 -7.72 -7.08 14.70
C GLU A 439 -6.72 -6.00 14.31
N ARG A 440 -5.52 -6.37 13.88
CA ARG A 440 -4.55 -5.41 13.35
C ARG A 440 -5.11 -4.65 12.16
N TRP A 441 -5.77 -5.35 11.24
CA TRP A 441 -6.45 -4.73 10.10
C TRP A 441 -7.49 -3.70 10.56
N LYS A 442 -8.34 -4.02 11.54
CA LYS A 442 -9.35 -3.09 12.07
C LYS A 442 -8.72 -1.83 12.67
N LEU A 443 -7.66 -1.99 13.47
CA LEU A 443 -6.99 -0.88 14.13
C LEU A 443 -6.32 0.05 13.11
N ASN A 444 -5.55 -0.52 12.18
CA ASN A 444 -4.86 0.27 11.16
C ASN A 444 -5.83 0.91 10.18
N THR A 445 -6.83 0.16 9.70
CA THR A 445 -7.86 0.68 8.80
C THR A 445 -8.63 1.83 9.46
N ARG A 446 -8.97 1.70 10.75
CA ARG A 446 -9.64 2.78 11.48
C ARG A 446 -8.78 4.04 11.57
N ALA A 447 -7.52 3.90 11.98
CA ALA A 447 -6.60 5.02 12.11
C ALA A 447 -6.36 5.73 10.77
N LEU A 448 -6.14 4.96 9.70
CA LEU A 448 -5.98 5.49 8.34
C LEU A 448 -7.25 6.18 7.84
N SER A 449 -8.43 5.60 8.08
CA SER A 449 -9.70 6.18 7.67
C SER A 449 -10.01 7.47 8.43
N ASP A 450 -9.70 7.56 9.71
CA ASP A 450 -9.87 8.77 10.52
C ASP A 450 -8.96 9.91 10.05
N MET A 451 -7.76 9.60 9.55
CA MET A 451 -6.80 10.57 9.03
C MET A 451 -7.07 10.96 7.56
N LEU A 452 -7.34 9.99 6.71
CA LEU A 452 -7.30 10.15 5.25
C LEU A 452 -8.69 10.11 4.59
N GLY A 453 -9.70 9.59 5.30
CA GLY A 453 -11.00 9.18 4.75
C GLY A 453 -10.95 7.75 4.20
N ALA A 454 -12.03 6.98 4.42
CA ALA A 454 -12.06 5.54 4.15
C ALA A 454 -11.79 5.17 2.68
N GLU A 455 -12.30 5.95 1.72
CA GLU A 455 -12.20 5.66 0.27
C GLU A 455 -10.78 5.73 -0.30
N ARG A 456 -9.89 6.49 0.34
CA ARG A 456 -8.51 6.70 -0.11
C ARG A 456 -7.46 6.35 0.95
N SER A 457 -7.88 5.67 1.99
CA SER A 457 -7.07 5.39 3.18
C SER A 457 -5.78 4.61 2.89
N GLN A 458 -5.69 3.93 1.74
CA GLN A 458 -4.54 3.09 1.38
C GLN A 458 -3.60 3.71 0.35
N THR A 459 -3.90 4.92 -0.17
CA THR A 459 -3.20 5.51 -1.33
C THR A 459 -2.19 6.61 -0.97
N TYR A 460 -1.97 6.91 0.31
CA TYR A 460 -1.10 8.01 0.73
C TYR A 460 0.32 7.89 0.15
N SER A 461 0.93 6.70 0.23
CA SER A 461 2.28 6.45 -0.28
C SER A 461 2.43 6.71 -1.79
N LEU A 462 1.37 6.45 -2.56
CA LEU A 462 1.35 6.72 -4.00
C LEU A 462 1.54 8.22 -4.29
N TYR A 463 0.81 9.08 -3.57
CA TYR A 463 0.90 10.53 -3.73
C TYR A 463 2.18 11.12 -3.15
N HIS A 464 2.65 10.56 -2.04
CA HIS A 464 3.93 10.94 -1.46
C HIS A 464 5.09 10.64 -2.41
N ALA A 465 5.14 9.42 -2.96
CA ALA A 465 6.15 9.02 -3.95
C ALA A 465 6.04 9.84 -5.25
N MET A 466 4.83 10.12 -5.72
CA MET A 466 4.55 11.00 -6.86
C MET A 466 5.20 12.37 -6.65
N GLY A 467 4.97 12.98 -5.48
CA GLY A 467 5.51 14.31 -5.17
C GLY A 467 7.03 14.36 -5.25
N ILE A 468 7.71 13.37 -4.68
CA ILE A 468 9.19 13.31 -4.73
C ILE A 468 9.68 13.10 -6.15
N TYR A 469 9.09 12.13 -6.87
CA TYR A 469 9.51 11.78 -8.22
C TYR A 469 9.34 12.94 -9.20
N GLU A 470 8.14 13.52 -9.29
CA GLU A 470 7.81 14.56 -10.26
C GLU A 470 8.63 15.83 -10.02
N HIS A 471 8.80 16.24 -8.77
CA HIS A 471 9.56 17.44 -8.47
C HIS A 471 11.07 17.25 -8.65
N GLN A 472 11.64 16.10 -8.31
CA GLN A 472 13.04 15.82 -8.62
C GLN A 472 13.28 15.80 -10.13
N ARG A 473 12.39 15.18 -10.92
CA ARG A 473 12.46 15.16 -12.39
C ARG A 473 12.32 16.57 -12.99
N ALA A 474 11.54 17.43 -12.36
CA ALA A 474 11.44 18.83 -12.78
C ALA A 474 12.72 19.65 -12.51
N VAL A 475 13.52 19.26 -11.52
CA VAL A 475 14.82 19.90 -11.22
C VAL A 475 15.90 19.42 -12.19
N THR A 476 15.95 18.12 -12.51
CA THR A 476 16.95 17.53 -13.41
C THR A 476 16.52 16.21 -13.98
N ASP A 477 16.91 15.91 -15.21
CA ASP A 477 16.79 14.62 -15.87
C ASP A 477 18.11 13.82 -15.89
N GLU A 478 19.21 14.40 -15.47
CA GLU A 478 20.51 13.75 -15.43
C GLU A 478 20.67 12.72 -14.31
N LYS A 479 19.92 12.90 -13.20
CA LYS A 479 20.01 12.04 -12.02
C LYS A 479 18.71 11.22 -11.86
N ARG A 480 18.81 9.89 -11.91
CA ARG A 480 17.66 9.01 -11.68
C ARG A 480 17.15 9.16 -10.26
N VAL A 481 15.83 9.12 -10.09
CA VAL A 481 15.20 9.11 -8.77
C VAL A 481 15.36 7.73 -8.15
N VAL A 482 15.70 7.68 -6.87
CA VAL A 482 15.68 6.47 -6.03
C VAL A 482 14.83 6.79 -4.82
N ASN A 483 13.70 6.09 -4.72
CA ASN A 483 12.67 6.36 -3.72
C ASN A 483 12.35 5.05 -2.98
N LEU A 484 13.09 4.75 -1.92
CA LEU A 484 12.80 3.62 -1.04
C LEU A 484 11.67 4.01 -0.10
N THR A 485 10.60 3.22 -0.05
CA THR A 485 9.38 3.57 0.68
C THR A 485 8.84 2.38 1.48
N ARG A 486 8.39 2.61 2.72
CA ARG A 486 7.86 1.57 3.60
C ARG A 486 6.51 1.03 3.15
N SER A 487 5.72 1.84 2.48
CA SER A 487 4.40 1.49 1.99
C SER A 487 4.33 1.60 0.46
N SER A 488 3.44 0.84 -0.16
CA SER A 488 3.29 0.83 -1.62
C SER A 488 1.84 0.62 -2.02
N TYR A 489 1.49 1.13 -3.20
CA TYR A 489 0.18 0.94 -3.80
C TYR A 489 0.29 0.64 -5.30
N ALA A 490 -0.81 0.16 -5.92
CA ALA A 490 -0.83 -0.10 -7.35
C ALA A 490 -0.49 1.17 -8.15
N GLY A 491 0.33 1.04 -9.17
CA GLY A 491 0.80 2.16 -9.99
C GLY A 491 1.98 2.95 -9.41
N GLN A 492 2.34 2.73 -8.15
CA GLN A 492 3.43 3.48 -7.50
C GLN A 492 4.81 3.19 -8.12
N GLN A 493 5.01 2.03 -8.75
CA GLN A 493 6.26 1.67 -9.42
C GLN A 493 6.69 2.71 -10.46
N ARG A 494 5.75 3.46 -11.09
CA ARG A 494 6.08 4.50 -12.08
C ARG A 494 6.83 5.69 -11.49
N PHE A 495 6.83 5.84 -10.18
CA PHE A 495 7.53 6.88 -9.45
C PHE A 495 8.89 6.41 -8.88
N SER A 496 9.49 5.42 -9.55
CA SER A 496 10.85 4.94 -9.22
C SER A 496 10.97 4.44 -7.78
N THR A 497 9.97 3.69 -7.31
CA THR A 497 9.92 3.21 -5.93
C THR A 497 10.50 1.81 -5.77
N ILE A 498 11.13 1.63 -4.62
CA ILE A 498 11.53 0.35 -4.03
C ILE A 498 10.76 0.23 -2.73
N THR A 499 10.33 -0.95 -2.35
CA THR A 499 9.65 -1.15 -1.06
C THR A 499 10.43 -2.12 -0.21
N TRP A 500 10.53 -1.83 1.10
CA TRP A 500 11.06 -2.79 2.07
C TRP A 500 9.95 -3.25 3.01
N ASN A 501 10.24 -4.28 3.76
CA ASN A 501 9.26 -4.97 4.60
C ASN A 501 9.04 -4.34 5.98
N GLY A 502 9.52 -3.12 6.23
CA GLY A 502 9.35 -2.40 7.50
C GLY A 502 10.23 -2.91 8.64
N ASP A 503 9.84 -2.59 9.87
CA ASP A 503 10.62 -2.81 11.10
C ASP A 503 10.49 -4.25 11.58
N THR A 504 11.20 -5.15 10.93
CA THR A 504 11.25 -6.56 11.30
C THR A 504 12.21 -6.81 12.46
N TYR A 505 12.16 -8.01 13.02
CA TYR A 505 13.04 -8.43 14.09
C TYR A 505 13.92 -9.62 13.68
N ALA A 506 15.12 -9.70 14.27
CA ALA A 506 16.11 -10.71 13.94
C ALA A 506 15.70 -12.09 14.47
N SER A 507 14.97 -12.84 13.65
CA SER A 507 14.61 -14.24 13.90
C SER A 507 14.51 -15.05 12.61
N TRP A 508 14.73 -16.35 12.74
CA TRP A 508 14.55 -17.29 11.65
C TRP A 508 13.15 -17.26 11.05
N LYS A 509 12.13 -17.12 11.91
CA LYS A 509 10.74 -17.02 11.48
C LYS A 509 10.50 -15.78 10.63
N SER A 510 10.91 -14.60 11.14
CA SER A 510 10.78 -13.35 10.41
C SER A 510 11.52 -13.40 9.08
N PHE A 511 12.74 -13.93 9.07
CA PHE A 511 13.53 -14.06 7.85
C PHE A 511 12.86 -14.98 6.82
N ALA A 512 12.32 -16.13 7.25
CA ALA A 512 11.57 -17.04 6.37
C ALA A 512 10.32 -16.38 5.77
N GLN A 513 9.61 -15.55 6.54
CA GLN A 513 8.40 -14.83 6.08
C GLN A 513 8.70 -13.79 5.00
N MET A 514 9.91 -13.24 4.97
CA MET A 514 10.31 -12.25 3.96
C MET A 514 10.36 -12.84 2.54
N ILE A 515 10.65 -14.12 2.40
CA ILE A 515 10.75 -14.77 1.09
C ILE A 515 9.39 -14.74 0.35
N PRO A 516 8.30 -15.32 0.89
CA PRO A 516 6.99 -15.25 0.25
C PRO A 516 6.45 -13.81 0.17
N ALA A 517 6.79 -12.94 1.13
CA ALA A 517 6.39 -11.54 1.11
C ALA A 517 6.96 -10.80 -0.12
N GLY A 518 8.26 -10.93 -0.37
CA GLY A 518 8.91 -10.30 -1.53
C GLY A 518 8.44 -10.88 -2.86
N LEU A 519 8.29 -12.20 -2.94
CA LEU A 519 7.81 -12.87 -4.16
C LEU A 519 6.37 -12.44 -4.49
N ASN A 520 5.47 -12.36 -3.51
CA ASN A 520 4.12 -11.86 -3.71
C ASN A 520 4.10 -10.37 -4.08
N PHE A 521 4.96 -9.55 -3.46
CA PHE A 521 5.08 -8.16 -3.84
C PHE A 521 5.51 -8.00 -5.30
N MET A 522 6.55 -8.71 -5.75
CA MET A 522 7.01 -8.68 -7.14
C MET A 522 5.95 -9.21 -8.12
N ALA A 523 5.16 -10.21 -7.71
CA ALA A 523 4.06 -10.74 -8.51
C ALA A 523 2.96 -9.70 -8.78
N THR A 524 2.88 -8.59 -8.04
CA THR A 524 1.95 -7.48 -8.33
C THR A 524 2.39 -6.61 -9.51
N GLY A 525 3.59 -6.81 -10.05
CA GLY A 525 4.18 -5.95 -11.08
C GLY A 525 5.03 -4.79 -10.52
N CYS A 526 5.28 -4.77 -9.21
CA CYS A 526 6.23 -3.86 -8.54
C CYS A 526 7.60 -4.54 -8.49
N PRO A 527 8.58 -4.18 -9.35
CA PRO A 527 9.76 -5.01 -9.60
C PRO A 527 10.87 -4.88 -8.54
N TYR A 528 10.82 -3.83 -7.71
CA TYR A 528 11.90 -3.53 -6.77
C TYR A 528 11.42 -3.68 -5.32
N TRP A 529 12.02 -4.65 -4.65
CA TRP A 529 11.75 -4.95 -3.24
C TRP A 529 13.06 -5.30 -2.53
N THR A 530 13.15 -4.96 -1.25
CA THR A 530 14.32 -5.25 -0.42
C THR A 530 13.90 -5.55 1.02
N ILE A 531 14.89 -5.89 1.85
CA ILE A 531 14.72 -6.14 3.29
C ILE A 531 15.86 -5.48 4.07
N ASP A 532 15.63 -5.24 5.34
CA ASP A 532 16.69 -5.02 6.31
C ASP A 532 17.32 -6.38 6.65
N VAL A 533 18.41 -6.74 5.96
CA VAL A 533 19.12 -7.98 6.26
C VAL A 533 19.75 -7.86 7.65
N GLY A 534 19.47 -8.82 8.51
CA GLY A 534 19.79 -8.72 9.94
C GLY A 534 18.67 -8.12 10.79
N ALA A 535 17.62 -7.58 10.14
CA ALA A 535 16.44 -6.94 10.69
C ALA A 535 16.70 -5.56 11.33
N PHE A 536 15.62 -4.79 11.55
CA PHE A 536 15.68 -3.51 12.24
C PHE A 536 15.89 -3.71 13.76
N PHE A 537 15.10 -4.59 14.38
CA PHE A 537 15.27 -4.96 15.78
C PHE A 537 16.27 -6.12 15.93
N THR A 538 17.52 -5.78 16.24
CA THR A 538 18.65 -6.71 16.15
C THR A 538 18.95 -7.52 17.41
N GLY A 539 18.35 -7.20 18.54
CA GLY A 539 18.62 -7.88 19.79
C GLY A 539 17.69 -7.45 20.94
N PRO A 540 17.90 -8.00 22.14
CA PRO A 540 17.07 -7.75 23.32
C PRO A 540 17.44 -6.42 24.00
N ASP A 541 17.42 -5.32 23.25
CA ASP A 541 17.54 -3.97 23.82
C ASP A 541 16.23 -3.49 24.44
N LYS A 542 16.20 -2.26 24.94
CA LYS A 542 15.01 -1.70 25.58
C LYS A 542 13.83 -1.49 24.62
N TRP A 543 14.08 -1.38 23.30
CA TRP A 543 13.04 -1.32 22.26
C TRP A 543 12.42 -2.69 22.04
N ASN A 544 13.25 -3.74 21.95
CA ASN A 544 12.80 -5.12 21.80
C ASN A 544 12.01 -5.64 23.00
N ARG A 545 12.23 -5.11 24.20
CA ARG A 545 11.41 -5.46 25.37
C ARG A 545 9.93 -5.15 25.19
N TRP A 546 9.61 -4.21 24.31
CA TRP A 546 8.24 -3.84 23.98
C TRP A 546 7.53 -4.89 23.16
N PHE A 547 8.22 -5.49 22.19
CA PHE A 547 7.61 -6.29 21.15
C PHE A 547 7.79 -7.79 21.34
N TYR A 548 8.93 -8.22 21.92
CA TYR A 548 9.38 -9.59 21.76
C TYR A 548 9.97 -10.20 23.04
N LYS A 549 9.35 -9.97 24.18
CA LYS A 549 9.79 -10.62 25.43
C LYS A 549 9.93 -12.13 25.23
N GLY A 550 11.17 -12.61 25.15
CA GLY A 550 11.53 -14.03 25.18
C GLY A 550 11.63 -14.73 23.83
N GLU A 551 11.27 -14.10 22.69
CA GLU A 551 11.31 -14.76 21.37
C GLU A 551 12.71 -14.81 20.74
N PHE A 552 13.57 -13.84 21.02
CA PHE A 552 14.89 -13.71 20.36
C PHE A 552 16.00 -13.48 21.37
N PRO A 553 16.30 -14.47 22.24
CA PRO A 553 17.31 -14.29 23.29
C PRO A 553 18.71 -14.03 22.71
N LYS A 554 18.96 -14.40 21.45
CA LYS A 554 20.24 -14.21 20.78
C LYS A 554 20.19 -13.11 19.70
N GLY A 555 19.02 -12.86 19.06
CA GLY A 555 18.89 -11.91 17.98
C GLY A 555 19.96 -12.10 16.90
N CYS A 556 20.58 -11.02 16.43
CA CYS A 556 21.74 -11.07 15.51
C CYS A 556 23.02 -11.67 16.13
N ASN A 557 23.02 -12.02 17.40
CA ASN A 557 24.13 -12.73 18.04
C ASN A 557 24.04 -14.25 17.90
N ASP A 558 23.01 -14.79 17.25
CA ASP A 558 22.98 -16.19 16.84
C ASP A 558 24.08 -16.45 15.79
N PRO A 559 25.04 -17.35 16.04
CA PRO A 559 26.13 -17.62 15.12
C PRO A 559 25.66 -18.08 13.72
N ALA A 560 24.64 -18.94 13.68
CA ALA A 560 24.08 -19.44 12.42
C ALA A 560 23.39 -18.32 11.62
N TYR A 561 22.72 -17.39 12.30
CA TYR A 561 22.11 -16.22 11.67
C TYR A 561 23.17 -15.28 11.08
N ARG A 562 24.31 -15.08 11.79
CA ARG A 562 25.45 -14.31 11.30
C ARG A 562 26.15 -14.98 10.11
N GLU A 563 26.24 -16.30 10.12
CA GLU A 563 26.83 -17.05 9.00
C GLU A 563 25.97 -16.92 7.74
N LEU A 564 24.65 -16.92 7.87
CA LEU A 564 23.73 -16.71 6.76
C LEU A 564 23.81 -15.28 6.21
N TYR A 565 23.97 -14.30 7.10
CA TYR A 565 24.11 -12.88 6.74
C TYR A 565 25.40 -12.65 5.91
#